data_a1de5f027e579140c5ddaf53a051022d
#
_entry.id   a1de5f027e579140c5ddaf53a051022d
#
_cell.length_a   1.000
_cell.length_b   1.000
_cell.length_c   1.000
_cell.angle_alpha   90.00
_cell.angle_beta   90.00
_cell.angle_gamma   90.00
#
_symmetry.space_group_name_H-M   'P 1'
#
loop_
_entity.id
_entity.type
_entity.pdbx_description
1 polymer ?
#
loop_
_entity_poly.entity_id
_entity_poly.type
_entity_poly.pdbx_seq_one_letter_code
_entity_poly.pdbx_strand_id
1 'polypeptide(L)'
;MKTKAVLLSLVVVAISIMSFIDKGEHEKHKTLELESEAPMVDKKMMDVSGEEFSLNDLRKMNGMCVIFSCNTCPFVVGSEGNMGWEGRYNNIAKNCEQYQVGLVLVNSNAARRTEGDSMEDMKIRAKEKGFLSKYVIDNNSELANAFGAKTTPHVFLFDSDMKLVYRGAIDDNHKDSEFVDESFLSDAIDNLNSGEEINPADTKATGCSIKRVKK
;
A
#
# COMPACT_ATOMS: atom_id res chain seq x y z
N MET A 1 -6.73 10.15 59.57
CA MET A 1 -7.49 9.52 58.47
C MET A 1 -7.62 10.42 57.23
N LYS A 2 -6.63 11.28 56.89
CA LYS A 2 -6.75 12.19 55.71
C LYS A 2 -5.71 11.95 54.59
N THR A 3 -4.84 10.97 54.74
CA THR A 3 -3.71 10.73 53.81
C THR A 3 -3.95 9.61 52.78
N LYS A 4 -5.02 8.83 52.86
CA LYS A 4 -5.33 7.75 51.93
C LYS A 4 -6.19 8.17 50.72
N ALA A 5 -6.85 9.32 50.78
CA ALA A 5 -7.71 9.80 49.71
C ALA A 5 -6.94 10.51 48.55
N VAL A 6 -5.77 11.08 48.85
CA VAL A 6 -4.96 11.83 47.85
C VAL A 6 -4.18 10.90 46.93
N LEU A 7 -3.76 9.72 47.40
CA LEU A 7 -3.03 8.76 46.54
C LEU A 7 -3.93 8.09 45.50
N LEU A 8 -5.24 7.92 45.77
CA LEU A 8 -6.15 7.26 44.85
C LEU A 8 -6.53 8.16 43.65
N SER A 9 -6.58 9.49 43.86
CA SER A 9 -6.88 10.45 42.82
C SER A 9 -5.76 10.62 41.79
N LEU A 10 -4.49 10.50 42.22
CA LEU A 10 -3.31 10.60 41.33
C LEU A 10 -3.15 9.38 40.41
N VAL A 11 -3.54 8.19 40.86
CA VAL A 11 -3.48 6.97 40.03
C VAL A 11 -4.55 6.97 38.94
N VAL A 12 -5.76 7.47 39.23
CA VAL A 12 -6.86 7.55 38.26
C VAL A 12 -6.54 8.57 37.13
N VAL A 13 -5.90 9.71 37.48
CA VAL A 13 -5.50 10.71 36.48
C VAL A 13 -4.38 10.19 35.57
N ALA A 14 -3.41 9.43 36.10
CA ALA A 14 -2.33 8.84 35.30
C ALA A 14 -2.84 7.79 34.32
N ILE A 15 -3.83 6.98 34.70
CA ILE A 15 -4.43 5.97 33.81
C ILE A 15 -5.26 6.62 32.69
N SER A 16 -5.95 7.75 32.98
CA SER A 16 -6.72 8.48 31.96
C SER A 16 -5.82 9.17 30.91
N ILE A 17 -4.61 9.59 31.28
CA ILE A 17 -3.66 10.23 30.35
C ILE A 17 -3.01 9.19 29.43
N MET A 18 -2.75 7.97 29.91
CA MET A 18 -2.19 6.89 29.07
C MET A 18 -3.17 6.42 27.97
N SER A 19 -4.48 6.52 28.20
CA SER A 19 -5.50 6.12 27.19
C SER A 19 -5.65 7.12 26.05
N PHE A 20 -5.16 8.35 26.18
CA PHE A 20 -5.24 9.39 25.14
C PHE A 20 -4.05 9.40 24.18
N ILE A 21 -2.90 8.81 24.57
CA ILE A 21 -1.68 8.84 23.75
C ILE A 21 -1.76 7.82 22.60
N ASP A 22 -2.50 6.72 22.78
CA ASP A 22 -2.60 5.65 21.76
C ASP A 22 -3.65 5.94 20.68
N LYS A 23 -4.62 6.81 20.92
CA LYS A 23 -5.62 7.21 19.92
C LYS A 23 -5.10 8.19 18.86
N GLY A 24 -4.06 8.96 19.14
CA GLY A 24 -3.56 10.01 18.26
C GLY A 24 -2.74 9.50 17.06
N GLU A 25 -2.09 8.35 17.14
CA GLU A 25 -1.31 7.80 16.03
C GLU A 25 -2.16 7.03 15.01
N HIS A 26 -3.28 6.45 15.42
CA HIS A 26 -4.19 5.72 14.51
C HIS A 26 -5.06 6.64 13.64
N GLU A 27 -5.32 7.89 14.04
CA GLU A 27 -6.09 8.86 13.25
C GLU A 27 -5.26 9.62 12.21
N LYS A 28 -3.93 9.60 12.30
CA LYS A 28 -3.06 10.46 11.50
C LYS A 28 -3.05 10.13 10.00
N HIS A 29 -3.41 8.90 9.61
CA HIS A 29 -3.45 8.46 8.23
C HIS A 29 -4.68 7.57 8.00
N LYS A 30 -5.85 8.20 7.91
CA LYS A 30 -7.09 7.49 7.54
C LYS A 30 -6.97 6.98 6.11
N THR A 31 -7.23 5.70 5.90
CA THR A 31 -7.24 5.12 4.56
C THR A 31 -8.33 5.78 3.71
N LEU A 32 -8.01 6.12 2.45
CA LEU A 32 -8.96 6.67 1.50
C LEU A 32 -10.26 5.85 1.50
N GLU A 33 -11.38 6.52 1.51
CA GLU A 33 -12.70 5.90 1.36
C GLU A 33 -12.98 5.59 -0.12
N LEU A 34 -13.79 4.59 -0.38
CA LEU A 34 -14.28 4.33 -1.75
C LEU A 34 -14.94 5.61 -2.30
N GLU A 35 -14.92 5.78 -3.60
CA GLU A 35 -15.39 6.97 -4.33
C GLU A 35 -14.56 8.25 -4.09
N SER A 36 -13.53 8.22 -3.24
CA SER A 36 -12.63 9.36 -3.09
C SER A 36 -11.75 9.54 -4.32
N GLU A 37 -11.45 10.78 -4.69
CA GLU A 37 -10.48 11.09 -5.72
C GLU A 37 -9.05 10.73 -5.26
N ALA A 38 -8.21 10.29 -6.19
CA ALA A 38 -6.81 10.00 -5.92
C ALA A 38 -6.05 11.28 -5.52
N PRO A 39 -5.42 11.35 -4.34
CA PRO A 39 -4.65 12.52 -3.95
C PRO A 39 -3.28 12.54 -4.62
N MET A 40 -2.68 13.72 -4.72
CA MET A 40 -1.29 13.93 -5.17
C MET A 40 -1.00 13.34 -6.56
N VAL A 41 -1.98 13.33 -7.45
CA VAL A 41 -1.88 12.70 -8.79
C VAL A 41 -0.75 13.27 -9.65
N ASP A 42 -0.33 14.52 -9.44
CA ASP A 42 0.75 15.19 -10.18
C ASP A 42 2.11 15.11 -9.49
N LYS A 43 2.18 14.50 -8.30
CA LYS A 43 3.44 14.35 -7.58
C LYS A 43 4.41 13.46 -8.35
N LYS A 44 5.54 14.03 -8.74
CA LYS A 44 6.63 13.27 -9.37
C LYS A 44 7.39 12.43 -8.34
N MET A 45 7.64 11.19 -8.72
CA MET A 45 8.42 10.22 -7.94
C MET A 45 9.45 9.57 -8.85
N MET A 46 10.67 9.42 -8.34
CA MET A 46 11.76 8.79 -9.08
C MET A 46 11.51 7.28 -9.25
N ASP A 47 11.54 6.82 -10.48
CA ASP A 47 11.49 5.40 -10.84
C ASP A 47 12.90 4.76 -10.82
N VAL A 48 12.95 3.44 -10.72
CA VAL A 48 14.20 2.67 -10.82
C VAL A 48 14.93 2.87 -12.13
N SER A 49 14.28 3.32 -13.19
CA SER A 49 14.92 3.72 -14.46
C SER A 49 15.73 5.01 -14.38
N GLY A 50 15.54 5.81 -13.33
CA GLY A 50 16.10 7.16 -13.19
C GLY A 50 15.25 8.27 -13.78
N GLU A 51 14.07 7.96 -14.29
CA GLU A 51 13.07 8.92 -14.75
C GLU A 51 12.05 9.22 -13.63
N GLU A 52 11.35 10.35 -13.70
CA GLU A 52 10.32 10.71 -12.76
C GLU A 52 8.92 10.58 -13.36
N PHE A 53 8.03 9.94 -12.61
CA PHE A 53 6.62 9.77 -13.00
C PHE A 53 5.68 10.20 -11.89
N SER A 54 4.54 10.75 -12.28
CA SER A 54 3.38 10.96 -11.44
C SER A 54 2.30 9.90 -11.72
N LEU A 55 1.26 9.84 -10.91
CA LEU A 55 0.13 8.95 -11.20
C LEU A 55 -0.56 9.35 -12.51
N ASN A 56 -0.65 10.67 -12.79
CA ASN A 56 -1.20 11.19 -14.04
C ASN A 56 -0.40 10.80 -15.28
N ASP A 57 0.94 10.66 -15.18
CA ASP A 57 1.75 10.19 -16.31
C ASP A 57 1.54 8.70 -16.59
N LEU A 58 1.19 7.92 -15.56
CA LEU A 58 1.11 6.47 -15.62
C LEU A 58 -0.30 5.94 -15.75
N ARG A 59 -1.33 6.75 -15.46
CA ARG A 59 -2.73 6.35 -15.65
C ARG A 59 -3.00 6.05 -17.11
N LYS A 60 -3.88 5.10 -17.36
CA LYS A 60 -4.37 4.75 -18.68
C LYS A 60 -5.85 5.05 -18.81
N MET A 61 -6.42 4.69 -19.95
CA MET A 61 -7.80 5.04 -20.32
C MET A 61 -8.82 4.59 -19.27
N ASN A 62 -8.64 3.39 -18.69
CA ASN A 62 -9.60 2.79 -17.76
C ASN A 62 -9.23 2.97 -16.28
N GLY A 63 -8.15 3.73 -16.00
CA GLY A 63 -7.81 4.07 -14.62
C GLY A 63 -6.38 3.76 -14.21
N MET A 64 -6.17 3.57 -12.89
CA MET A 64 -4.85 3.44 -12.29
C MET A 64 -4.87 2.48 -11.09
N CYS A 65 -3.95 1.53 -11.07
CA CYS A 65 -3.66 0.68 -9.93
C CYS A 65 -2.38 1.14 -9.24
N VAL A 66 -2.45 1.40 -7.93
CA VAL A 66 -1.31 1.76 -7.07
C VAL A 66 -1.11 0.66 -6.04
N ILE A 67 0.06 0.05 -6.02
CA ILE A 67 0.42 -0.97 -5.02
C ILE A 67 1.57 -0.43 -4.16
N PHE A 68 1.29 -0.11 -2.91
CA PHE A 68 2.35 0.17 -1.95
C PHE A 68 3.11 -1.12 -1.64
N SER A 69 4.39 -1.14 -1.97
CA SER A 69 5.25 -2.30 -1.89
C SER A 69 6.58 -1.95 -1.21
N CYS A 70 7.48 -2.93 -1.06
CA CYS A 70 8.83 -2.73 -0.53
C CYS A 70 9.71 -3.95 -0.83
N ASN A 71 11.00 -3.86 -0.51
CA ASN A 71 11.93 -4.97 -0.68
C ASN A 71 12.16 -5.80 0.59
N THR A 72 11.64 -5.36 1.74
CA THR A 72 12.03 -5.91 3.06
C THR A 72 10.90 -6.60 3.81
N CYS A 73 9.68 -6.59 3.28
CA CYS A 73 8.52 -7.21 3.93
C CYS A 73 8.36 -8.67 3.49
N PRO A 74 8.35 -9.66 4.42
CA PRO A 74 8.12 -11.06 4.07
C PRO A 74 6.79 -11.33 3.35
N PHE A 75 5.77 -10.53 3.59
CA PHE A 75 4.51 -10.61 2.85
C PHE A 75 4.65 -10.18 1.38
N VAL A 76 5.65 -9.38 1.06
CA VAL A 76 5.97 -8.98 -0.31
C VAL A 76 6.96 -9.95 -0.92
N VAL A 77 8.16 -10.06 -0.32
CA VAL A 77 9.31 -10.75 -0.94
C VAL A 77 9.37 -12.25 -0.65
N GLY A 78 8.50 -12.72 0.25
CA GLY A 78 8.53 -14.10 0.72
C GLY A 78 9.50 -14.33 1.88
N SER A 79 9.41 -15.54 2.43
CA SER A 79 10.31 -16.09 3.46
C SER A 79 10.14 -17.61 3.48
N GLU A 80 10.82 -18.33 4.37
CA GLU A 80 10.61 -19.78 4.51
C GLU A 80 9.12 -20.09 4.77
N GLY A 81 8.53 -20.92 3.91
CA GLY A 81 7.11 -21.30 3.97
C GLY A 81 6.12 -20.20 3.57
N ASN A 82 6.59 -19.13 2.92
CA ASN A 82 5.78 -18.03 2.45
C ASN A 82 6.34 -17.46 1.14
N MET A 83 5.61 -17.59 0.02
CA MET A 83 6.05 -17.13 -1.30
C MET A 83 6.05 -15.61 -1.41
N GLY A 84 5.23 -14.90 -0.62
CA GLY A 84 5.00 -13.47 -0.75
C GLY A 84 4.21 -13.12 -2.02
N TRP A 85 3.77 -11.86 -2.12
CA TRP A 85 2.94 -11.41 -3.24
C TRP A 85 3.69 -10.85 -4.44
N GLU A 86 5.01 -10.56 -4.33
CA GLU A 86 5.71 -9.94 -5.47
C GLU A 86 5.75 -10.83 -6.74
N GLY A 87 5.68 -12.15 -6.58
CA GLY A 87 5.61 -13.08 -7.71
C GLY A 87 4.36 -12.89 -8.59
N ARG A 88 3.31 -12.21 -8.08
CA ARG A 88 2.08 -11.91 -8.82
C ARG A 88 2.16 -10.60 -9.60
N TYR A 89 3.11 -9.70 -9.29
CA TYR A 89 3.16 -8.35 -9.86
C TYR A 89 3.22 -8.32 -11.37
N ASN A 90 3.98 -9.22 -12.00
CA ASN A 90 4.05 -9.28 -13.46
C ASN A 90 2.76 -9.78 -14.13
N ASN A 91 2.01 -10.66 -13.47
CA ASN A 91 0.70 -11.08 -13.97
C ASN A 91 -0.32 -9.95 -13.81
N ILE A 92 -0.31 -9.23 -12.69
CA ILE A 92 -1.12 -8.02 -12.47
C ILE A 92 -0.77 -6.97 -13.52
N ALA A 93 0.53 -6.75 -13.83
CA ALA A 93 0.96 -5.80 -14.84
C ALA A 93 0.42 -6.16 -16.24
N LYS A 94 0.41 -7.44 -16.61
CA LYS A 94 -0.16 -7.91 -17.88
C LYS A 94 -1.67 -7.70 -17.92
N ASN A 95 -2.38 -7.99 -16.82
CA ASN A 95 -3.82 -7.77 -16.72
C ASN A 95 -4.15 -6.27 -16.83
N CYS A 96 -3.44 -5.42 -16.09
CA CYS A 96 -3.57 -3.97 -16.20
C CYS A 96 -3.29 -3.45 -17.62
N GLU A 97 -2.24 -3.97 -18.29
CA GLU A 97 -1.92 -3.59 -19.69
C GLU A 97 -3.03 -3.98 -20.65
N GLN A 98 -3.54 -5.21 -20.54
CA GLN A 98 -4.62 -5.73 -21.36
C GLN A 98 -5.88 -4.85 -21.27
N TYR A 99 -6.23 -4.39 -20.08
CA TYR A 99 -7.43 -3.61 -19.82
C TYR A 99 -7.20 -2.10 -19.77
N GLN A 100 -6.04 -1.64 -20.22
CA GLN A 100 -5.71 -0.21 -20.25
C GLN A 100 -5.87 0.48 -18.89
N VAL A 101 -5.47 -0.21 -17.83
CA VAL A 101 -5.30 0.32 -16.46
C VAL A 101 -3.82 0.60 -16.24
N GLY A 102 -3.45 1.76 -15.73
CA GLY A 102 -2.08 2.05 -15.33
C GLY A 102 -1.69 1.22 -14.11
N LEU A 103 -0.39 0.90 -13.95
CA LEU A 103 0.12 0.22 -12.75
C LEU A 103 1.42 0.86 -12.28
N VAL A 104 1.50 1.11 -10.96
CA VAL A 104 2.74 1.53 -10.31
C VAL A 104 2.94 0.79 -8.99
N LEU A 105 4.16 0.33 -8.76
CA LEU A 105 4.64 -0.13 -7.46
C LEU A 105 5.28 1.07 -6.74
N VAL A 106 4.95 1.28 -5.47
CA VAL A 106 5.41 2.44 -4.70
C VAL A 106 6.12 1.99 -3.43
N ASN A 107 7.41 2.28 -3.31
CA ASN A 107 8.15 2.02 -2.08
C ASN A 107 8.11 3.24 -1.16
N SER A 108 7.34 3.13 -0.09
CA SER A 108 7.15 4.19 0.91
C SER A 108 7.86 3.91 2.24
N ASN A 109 8.76 2.93 2.31
CA ASN A 109 9.51 2.59 3.53
C ASN A 109 10.65 3.59 3.79
N ALA A 110 10.32 4.86 4.02
CA ALA A 110 11.29 5.95 4.18
C ALA A 110 12.31 5.70 5.32
N ALA A 111 11.92 5.00 6.38
CA ALA A 111 12.81 4.65 7.49
C ALA A 111 13.73 3.44 7.20
N ARG A 112 13.60 2.79 6.05
CA ARG A 112 14.39 1.61 5.65
C ARG A 112 15.33 1.88 4.47
N ARG A 113 15.57 3.13 4.11
CA ARG A 113 16.41 3.48 2.96
C ARG A 113 17.86 3.00 3.08
N THR A 114 18.34 2.78 4.29
CA THR A 114 19.68 2.19 4.56
C THR A 114 19.64 0.70 4.91
N GLU A 115 18.45 0.08 4.84
CA GLU A 115 18.23 -1.29 5.32
C GLU A 115 17.46 -2.14 4.28
N GLY A 116 17.73 -1.94 2.97
CA GLY A 116 17.20 -2.77 1.89
C GLY A 116 16.07 -2.14 1.06
N ASP A 117 15.65 -0.90 1.37
CA ASP A 117 14.63 -0.14 0.62
C ASP A 117 15.22 1.13 -0.03
N SER A 118 16.55 1.20 -0.28
CA SER A 118 17.16 2.28 -1.05
C SER A 118 16.77 2.22 -2.52
N MET A 119 17.00 3.29 -3.27
CA MET A 119 16.82 3.30 -4.72
C MET A 119 17.68 2.23 -5.39
N GLU A 120 18.90 2.00 -4.89
CA GLU A 120 19.79 0.98 -5.46
C GLU A 120 19.26 -0.44 -5.19
N ASP A 121 18.77 -0.71 -3.97
CA ASP A 121 18.13 -1.99 -3.64
C ASP A 121 16.88 -2.22 -4.51
N MET A 122 16.09 -1.16 -4.77
CA MET A 122 14.92 -1.22 -5.65
C MET A 122 15.31 -1.54 -7.09
N LYS A 123 16.38 -0.95 -7.63
CA LYS A 123 16.89 -1.24 -8.99
C LYS A 123 17.33 -2.70 -9.11
N ILE A 124 18.07 -3.20 -8.12
CA ILE A 124 18.52 -4.59 -8.08
C ILE A 124 17.29 -5.51 -8.07
N ARG A 125 16.33 -5.26 -7.18
CA ARG A 125 15.11 -6.07 -7.03
C ARG A 125 14.27 -6.07 -8.29
N ALA A 126 14.01 -4.90 -8.86
CA ALA A 126 13.21 -4.78 -10.08
C ALA A 126 13.84 -5.55 -11.26
N LYS A 127 15.19 -5.50 -11.39
CA LYS A 127 15.93 -6.25 -12.39
C LYS A 127 15.85 -7.77 -12.15
N GLU A 128 16.09 -8.22 -10.93
CA GLU A 128 16.05 -9.65 -10.58
C GLU A 128 14.68 -10.28 -10.81
N LYS A 129 13.61 -9.53 -10.49
CA LYS A 129 12.22 -9.99 -10.63
C LYS A 129 11.64 -9.68 -12.01
N GLY A 130 12.35 -8.92 -12.83
CA GLY A 130 11.90 -8.53 -14.16
C GLY A 130 10.58 -7.76 -14.11
N PHE A 131 10.42 -6.79 -13.19
CA PHE A 131 9.18 -6.04 -13.05
C PHE A 131 8.80 -5.35 -14.36
N LEU A 132 7.56 -5.57 -14.79
CA LEU A 132 6.99 -4.98 -16.01
C LEU A 132 6.37 -3.59 -15.73
N SER A 133 6.07 -3.29 -14.46
CA SER A 133 5.54 -2.00 -14.01
C SER A 133 6.64 -1.05 -13.58
N LYS A 134 6.33 0.25 -13.51
CA LYS A 134 7.18 1.23 -12.84
C LYS A 134 7.27 0.92 -11.34
N TYR A 135 8.46 1.13 -10.76
CA TYR A 135 8.70 0.97 -9.34
C TYR A 135 9.33 2.24 -8.78
N VAL A 136 8.51 3.08 -8.18
CA VAL A 136 8.90 4.43 -7.76
C VAL A 136 9.17 4.53 -6.26
N ILE A 137 10.04 5.49 -5.89
CA ILE A 137 10.35 5.80 -4.50
C ILE A 137 9.46 6.94 -4.00
N ASP A 138 8.71 6.70 -2.92
CA ASP A 138 7.92 7.72 -2.21
C ASP A 138 8.76 8.29 -1.06
N ASN A 139 9.35 9.45 -1.28
CA ASN A 139 10.15 10.13 -0.27
C ASN A 139 9.27 10.56 0.90
N ASN A 140 9.79 10.34 2.14
CA ASN A 140 9.09 10.67 3.40
C ASN A 140 7.73 9.99 3.57
N SER A 141 7.42 8.95 2.78
CA SER A 141 6.11 8.27 2.77
C SER A 141 4.94 9.24 2.52
N GLU A 142 5.14 10.29 1.70
CA GLU A 142 4.15 11.35 1.50
C GLU A 142 2.92 10.85 0.76
N LEU A 143 3.12 10.06 -0.32
CA LEU A 143 2.00 9.45 -1.04
C LEU A 143 1.27 8.44 -0.16
N ALA A 144 2.02 7.57 0.56
CA ALA A 144 1.43 6.62 1.49
C ALA A 144 0.61 7.31 2.60
N ASN A 145 1.05 8.49 3.06
CA ASN A 145 0.32 9.28 4.05
C ASN A 145 -0.98 9.85 3.47
N ALA A 146 -0.94 10.36 2.24
CA ALA A 146 -2.10 10.92 1.56
C ALA A 146 -3.17 9.84 1.25
N PHE A 147 -2.75 8.62 0.90
CA PHE A 147 -3.62 7.47 0.67
C PHE A 147 -4.10 6.81 1.98
N GLY A 148 -3.46 7.12 3.10
CA GLY A 148 -3.65 6.39 4.35
C GLY A 148 -3.29 4.90 4.20
N ALA A 149 -2.31 4.59 3.34
CA ALA A 149 -1.79 3.24 3.17
C ALA A 149 -1.11 2.77 4.46
N LYS A 150 -1.39 1.56 4.91
CA LYS A 150 -0.95 1.06 6.23
C LYS A 150 0.15 0.02 6.13
N THR A 151 0.06 -0.85 5.14
CA THR A 151 0.90 -2.05 5.01
C THR A 151 1.57 -2.14 3.66
N THR A 152 2.50 -3.07 3.50
CA THR A 152 3.01 -3.55 2.23
C THR A 152 2.80 -5.06 2.13
N PRO A 153 2.07 -5.57 1.07
CA PRO A 153 1.42 -4.75 0.07
C PRO A 153 0.13 -4.08 0.58
N HIS A 154 -0.30 -3.00 -0.10
CA HIS A 154 -1.61 -2.38 0.04
C HIS A 154 -2.02 -1.83 -1.32
N VAL A 155 -3.15 -2.27 -1.84
CA VAL A 155 -3.65 -1.95 -3.18
C VAL A 155 -4.68 -0.83 -3.12
N PHE A 156 -4.65 0.04 -4.14
CA PHE A 156 -5.67 1.04 -4.45
C PHE A 156 -5.90 1.04 -5.95
N LEU A 157 -7.12 0.71 -6.40
CA LEU A 157 -7.53 0.73 -7.79
C LEU A 157 -8.50 1.89 -8.01
N PHE A 158 -8.20 2.72 -8.98
CA PHE A 158 -8.98 3.89 -9.38
C PHE A 158 -9.53 3.69 -10.80
N ASP A 159 -10.73 4.19 -11.03
CA ASP A 159 -11.35 4.23 -12.35
C ASP A 159 -10.76 5.32 -13.28
N SER A 160 -11.36 5.51 -14.46
CA SER A 160 -10.96 6.52 -15.44
C SER A 160 -11.07 7.96 -14.94
N ASP A 161 -11.93 8.23 -13.96
CA ASP A 161 -12.09 9.52 -13.30
C ASP A 161 -11.18 9.70 -12.08
N MET A 162 -10.29 8.72 -11.83
CA MET A 162 -9.41 8.65 -10.68
C MET A 162 -10.17 8.56 -9.34
N LYS A 163 -11.35 7.97 -9.34
CA LYS A 163 -12.11 7.63 -8.13
C LYS A 163 -11.74 6.22 -7.66
N LEU A 164 -11.57 6.05 -6.36
CA LEU A 164 -11.20 4.78 -5.74
C LEU A 164 -12.36 3.79 -5.82
N VAL A 165 -12.17 2.70 -6.58
CA VAL A 165 -13.18 1.66 -6.77
C VAL A 165 -12.85 0.35 -6.06
N TYR A 166 -11.56 0.12 -5.71
CA TYR A 166 -11.15 -1.02 -4.89
C TYR A 166 -9.96 -0.63 -4.03
N ARG A 167 -9.91 -1.16 -2.79
CA ARG A 167 -8.74 -1.10 -1.92
C ARG A 167 -8.58 -2.39 -1.12
N GLY A 168 -7.33 -2.78 -0.81
CA GLY A 168 -7.10 -3.92 0.07
C GLY A 168 -5.93 -4.80 -0.31
N ALA A 169 -6.15 -6.11 -0.32
CA ALA A 169 -5.19 -7.14 -0.64
C ALA A 169 -5.07 -7.40 -2.16
N ILE A 170 -4.08 -8.18 -2.56
CA ILE A 170 -3.92 -8.68 -3.92
C ILE A 170 -4.83 -9.90 -4.12
N ASP A 171 -4.72 -10.86 -3.22
CA ASP A 171 -5.50 -12.07 -3.14
C ASP A 171 -5.60 -12.52 -1.66
N ASP A 172 -6.23 -13.64 -1.39
CA ASP A 172 -6.43 -14.17 -0.05
C ASP A 172 -5.25 -15.02 0.47
N ASN A 173 -4.23 -15.33 -0.36
CA ASN A 173 -3.17 -16.26 0.01
C ASN A 173 -1.75 -15.79 -0.35
N HIS A 174 -1.06 -15.18 0.62
CA HIS A 174 0.35 -14.78 0.46
C HIS A 174 1.34 -15.94 0.56
N LYS A 175 0.90 -17.12 1.09
CA LYS A 175 1.80 -18.22 1.35
C LYS A 175 2.09 -19.02 0.09
N ASP A 176 1.04 -19.28 -0.69
CA ASP A 176 1.16 -20.09 -1.90
C ASP A 176 0.15 -19.63 -2.96
N SER A 177 0.63 -19.38 -4.17
CA SER A 177 -0.22 -18.94 -5.28
C SER A 177 -1.12 -20.05 -5.83
N GLU A 178 -0.81 -21.31 -5.58
CA GLU A 178 -1.61 -22.45 -6.03
C GLU A 178 -2.86 -22.67 -5.15
N PHE A 179 -2.89 -22.04 -3.97
CA PHE A 179 -4.00 -22.13 -3.01
C PHE A 179 -4.72 -20.78 -2.84
N VAL A 180 -4.75 -19.96 -3.90
CA VAL A 180 -5.56 -18.73 -3.95
C VAL A 180 -6.99 -19.12 -4.33
N ASP A 181 -7.94 -18.84 -3.43
CA ASP A 181 -9.38 -19.04 -3.66
C ASP A 181 -10.03 -17.75 -4.17
N GLU A 182 -9.55 -16.56 -3.72
CA GLU A 182 -10.11 -15.25 -4.02
C GLU A 182 -9.05 -14.32 -4.64
N SER A 183 -9.16 -14.05 -5.92
CA SER A 183 -8.22 -13.20 -6.70
C SER A 183 -8.61 -11.71 -6.67
N PHE A 184 -8.86 -11.15 -5.50
CA PHE A 184 -9.50 -9.84 -5.29
C PHE A 184 -9.11 -8.74 -6.27
N LEU A 185 -7.80 -8.48 -6.47
CA LEU A 185 -7.36 -7.42 -7.37
C LEU A 185 -7.60 -7.76 -8.83
N SER A 186 -7.35 -9.01 -9.25
CA SER A 186 -7.59 -9.41 -10.65
C SER A 186 -9.06 -9.30 -10.99
N ASP A 187 -9.93 -9.81 -10.12
CA ASP A 187 -11.38 -9.73 -10.29
C ASP A 187 -11.88 -8.27 -10.29
N ALA A 188 -11.29 -7.41 -9.44
CA ALA A 188 -11.62 -5.99 -9.43
C ALA A 188 -11.22 -5.28 -10.73
N ILE A 189 -10.07 -5.63 -11.34
CA ILE A 189 -9.64 -5.09 -12.64
C ILE A 189 -10.55 -5.59 -13.76
N ASP A 190 -10.92 -6.88 -13.76
CA ASP A 190 -11.81 -7.48 -14.74
C ASP A 190 -13.21 -6.86 -14.69
N ASN A 191 -13.76 -6.68 -13.47
CA ASN A 191 -15.06 -6.04 -13.25
C ASN A 191 -15.04 -4.55 -13.64
N LEU A 192 -13.96 -3.82 -13.30
CA LEU A 192 -13.80 -2.43 -13.74
C LEU A 192 -13.86 -2.31 -15.27
N ASN A 193 -13.18 -3.20 -15.99
CA ASN A 193 -13.17 -3.20 -17.45
C ASN A 193 -14.53 -3.58 -18.06
N SER A 194 -15.26 -4.52 -17.46
CA SER A 194 -16.57 -4.95 -17.96
C SER A 194 -17.71 -4.05 -17.50
N GLY A 195 -17.46 -3.08 -16.60
CA GLY A 195 -18.48 -2.21 -16.01
C GLY A 195 -19.38 -2.94 -15.02
N GLU A 196 -18.90 -4.06 -14.48
CA GLU A 196 -19.60 -4.83 -13.45
C GLU A 196 -19.25 -4.30 -12.04
N GLU A 197 -20.11 -4.62 -11.07
CA GLU A 197 -19.89 -4.24 -9.68
C GLU A 197 -18.66 -4.94 -9.10
N ILE A 198 -17.76 -4.17 -8.48
CA ILE A 198 -16.60 -4.71 -7.77
C ILE A 198 -17.04 -5.15 -6.37
N ASN A 199 -17.07 -6.45 -6.13
CA ASN A 199 -17.51 -7.02 -4.87
C ASN A 199 -16.65 -8.25 -4.49
N PRO A 200 -15.89 -8.18 -3.37
CA PRO A 200 -15.75 -7.04 -2.43
C PRO A 200 -14.90 -5.89 -2.99
N ALA A 201 -15.35 -4.63 -2.77
CA ALA A 201 -14.58 -3.42 -3.12
C ALA A 201 -13.57 -3.00 -2.04
N ASP A 202 -13.70 -3.52 -0.84
CA ASP A 202 -12.83 -3.27 0.31
C ASP A 202 -12.45 -4.58 0.98
N THR A 203 -11.17 -4.91 0.97
CA THR A 203 -10.63 -6.11 1.61
C THR A 203 -9.56 -5.76 2.61
N LYS A 204 -9.25 -6.69 3.52
CA LYS A 204 -8.22 -6.46 4.53
C LYS A 204 -6.82 -6.53 3.90
N ALA A 205 -6.14 -5.39 3.76
CA ALA A 205 -4.73 -5.37 3.42
C ALA A 205 -3.91 -6.04 4.54
N THR A 206 -3.28 -7.15 4.22
CA THR A 206 -2.40 -7.92 5.13
C THR A 206 -0.95 -7.66 4.74
N GLY A 207 -0.08 -7.42 5.74
CA GLY A 207 1.32 -7.13 5.45
C GLY A 207 2.05 -6.46 6.61
N CYS A 208 3.32 -6.14 6.40
CA CYS A 208 4.09 -5.35 7.34
C CYS A 208 3.68 -3.88 7.29
N SER A 209 3.66 -3.21 8.43
CA SER A 209 3.41 -1.75 8.44
C SER A 209 4.46 -1.00 7.62
N ILE A 210 4.04 0.00 6.85
CA ILE A 210 4.93 0.93 6.15
C ILE A 210 5.87 1.60 7.16
N LYS A 211 7.18 1.57 6.90
CA LYS A 211 8.23 2.07 7.79
C LYS A 211 8.45 3.57 7.56
N ARG A 212 7.67 4.37 8.26
CA ARG A 212 7.73 5.85 8.22
C ARG A 212 8.85 6.38 9.10
N VAL A 213 9.45 7.49 8.70
CA VAL A 213 10.38 8.23 9.57
C VAL A 213 9.57 8.87 10.70
N LYS A 214 9.96 8.61 11.95
CA LYS A 214 9.39 9.29 13.12
C LYS A 214 9.81 10.77 13.09
N LYS A 215 8.84 11.64 13.16
CA LYS A 215 9.07 13.09 13.36
C LYS A 215 9.27 13.40 14.82
#